data_579b2c1ecb857c13086a8db2443946c2
#
_entry.id   579b2c1ecb857c13086a8db2443946c2
#
_cell.length_a   1.000
_cell.length_b   1.000
_cell.length_c   1.000
_cell.angle_alpha   90.00
_cell.angle_beta   90.00
_cell.angle_gamma   90.00
#
_symmetry.space_group_name_H-M   'P 1'
#
loop_
_entity.id
_entity.type
_entity.pdbx_description
1 polymer ?
#
loop_
_entity_poly.entity_id
_entity_poly.type
_entity_poly.pdbx_seq_one_letter_code
_entity_poly.pdbx_strand_id
1 'polypeptide(L)'
;PDAYIEHFAYDKECFLDDFPREAKMQDVCKTLNSVGFSSPPSWLKPYAVLSNGEKMRCDLARAILSEKELFVFDEFTSVVDRNVAKIGSLAMQKAIRQSDNKKQFIAVTCHFDVIEWLQPDFIFNTNDMTFSLSSKKKDQTSLYQYTKYQQHKTSGNIGKCLANIII
;
A
#
# COMPACT_ATOMS: atom_id res chain seq x y z
N PRO A 1 -7.28 -6.32 -19.02
CA PRO A 1 -6.86 -4.92 -19.12
C PRO A 1 -7.63 -4.00 -18.16
N ASP A 2 -8.91 -4.29 -17.86
CA ASP A 2 -9.75 -3.41 -17.02
C ASP A 2 -9.56 -3.61 -15.52
N ALA A 3 -8.75 -4.55 -15.13
CA ALA A 3 -8.50 -4.88 -13.72
C ALA A 3 -7.39 -4.05 -13.06
N TYR A 4 -6.57 -3.34 -13.84
CA TYR A 4 -5.38 -2.64 -13.38
C TYR A 4 -5.65 -1.16 -13.10
N ILE A 5 -5.20 -0.68 -11.95
CA ILE A 5 -5.17 0.76 -11.60
C ILE A 5 -3.79 1.09 -11.02
N GLU A 6 -3.11 2.04 -11.66
CA GLU A 6 -1.85 2.63 -11.18
C GLU A 6 -2.09 3.99 -10.51
N HIS A 7 -2.98 4.80 -11.08
CA HIS A 7 -3.28 6.14 -10.59
C HIS A 7 -4.79 6.39 -10.58
N PHE A 8 -5.24 7.10 -9.56
CA PHE A 8 -6.61 7.59 -9.49
C PHE A 8 -6.69 9.03 -9.98
N ALA A 9 -7.68 9.33 -10.82
CA ALA A 9 -8.01 10.70 -11.16
C ALA A 9 -8.81 11.35 -10.02
N TYR A 10 -8.45 12.58 -9.68
CA TYR A 10 -9.12 13.41 -8.69
C TYR A 10 -9.40 14.77 -9.35
N ASP A 11 -10.64 15.01 -9.73
CA ASP A 11 -11.07 16.19 -10.48
C ASP A 11 -12.18 17.00 -9.79
N LYS A 12 -12.62 16.58 -8.61
CA LYS A 12 -13.67 17.22 -7.85
C LYS A 12 -13.11 18.23 -6.84
N GLU A 13 -13.97 19.20 -6.46
CA GLU A 13 -13.64 20.18 -5.40
C GLU A 13 -13.54 19.51 -4.02
N CYS A 14 -14.23 18.40 -3.81
CA CYS A 14 -14.16 17.57 -2.62
C CYS A 14 -13.70 16.18 -3.03
N PHE A 15 -12.60 15.67 -2.48
CA PHE A 15 -12.10 14.36 -2.88
C PHE A 15 -13.05 13.20 -2.52
N LEU A 16 -13.98 13.40 -1.59
CA LEU A 16 -15.01 12.39 -1.30
C LEU A 16 -15.90 12.13 -2.51
N ASP A 17 -16.15 13.14 -3.35
CA ASP A 17 -16.97 13.02 -4.54
C ASP A 17 -16.27 12.23 -5.68
N ASP A 18 -14.97 11.95 -5.52
CA ASP A 18 -14.19 11.11 -6.42
C ASP A 18 -14.24 9.62 -6.04
N PHE A 19 -14.84 9.27 -4.92
CA PHE A 19 -15.06 7.86 -4.53
C PHE A 19 -16.13 7.19 -5.41
N PRO A 20 -16.12 5.84 -5.54
CA PRO A 20 -17.15 5.14 -6.31
C PRO A 20 -18.55 5.50 -5.81
N ARG A 21 -19.45 5.84 -6.72
CA ARG A 21 -20.83 6.27 -6.37
C ARG A 21 -21.63 5.16 -5.71
N GLU A 22 -21.27 3.92 -5.97
CA GLU A 22 -21.88 2.72 -5.41
C GLU A 22 -21.47 2.49 -3.96
N ALA A 23 -20.36 3.10 -3.54
CA ALA A 23 -19.87 2.99 -2.16
C ALA A 23 -20.77 3.80 -1.21
N LYS A 24 -21.28 3.14 -0.18
CA LYS A 24 -22.04 3.83 0.85
C LYS A 24 -21.11 4.76 1.64
N MET A 25 -21.59 5.94 1.98
CA MET A 25 -20.81 6.93 2.76
C MET A 25 -20.25 6.33 4.06
N GLN A 26 -20.99 5.43 4.72
CA GLN A 26 -20.51 4.74 5.91
C GLN A 26 -19.27 3.89 5.64
N ASP A 27 -19.21 3.19 4.50
CA ASP A 27 -18.07 2.37 4.10
C ASP A 27 -16.88 3.24 3.72
N VAL A 28 -17.12 4.38 3.06
CA VAL A 28 -16.08 5.37 2.76
C VAL A 28 -15.45 5.91 4.05
N CYS A 29 -16.27 6.39 4.99
CA CYS A 29 -15.78 6.89 6.27
C CYS A 29 -15.03 5.82 7.08
N LYS A 30 -15.55 4.59 7.11
CA LYS A 30 -14.92 3.47 7.79
C LYS A 30 -13.57 3.12 7.17
N THR A 31 -13.49 3.13 5.84
CA THR A 31 -12.25 2.82 5.12
C THR A 31 -11.21 3.92 5.32
N LEU A 32 -11.59 5.20 5.21
CA LEU A 32 -10.70 6.33 5.49
C LEU A 32 -10.12 6.25 6.91
N ASN A 33 -10.95 5.95 7.90
CA ASN A 33 -10.48 5.73 9.27
C ASN A 33 -9.53 4.53 9.37
N SER A 34 -9.79 3.45 8.65
CA SER A 34 -8.95 2.24 8.69
C SER A 34 -7.55 2.46 8.14
N VAL A 35 -7.40 3.32 7.13
CA VAL A 35 -6.09 3.73 6.58
C VAL A 35 -5.43 4.86 7.39
N GLY A 36 -6.03 5.24 8.52
CA GLY A 36 -5.50 6.27 9.42
C GLY A 36 -5.81 7.71 9.00
N PHE A 37 -6.81 7.91 8.13
CA PHE A 37 -7.26 9.24 7.73
C PHE A 37 -8.55 9.65 8.46
N SER A 38 -8.42 9.98 9.73
CA SER A 38 -9.55 10.28 10.63
C SER A 38 -9.76 11.79 10.84
N SER A 39 -9.66 12.59 9.78
CA SER A 39 -9.82 14.04 9.83
C SER A 39 -10.94 14.50 8.88
N PRO A 40 -12.22 14.48 9.32
CA PRO A 40 -13.37 14.88 8.49
C PRO A 40 -13.24 16.26 7.83
N PRO A 41 -12.67 17.30 8.47
CA PRO A 41 -12.45 18.58 7.79
C PRO A 41 -11.51 18.48 6.58
N SER A 42 -10.54 17.56 6.61
CA SER A 42 -9.65 17.33 5.46
C SER A 42 -10.35 16.57 4.34
N TRP A 43 -11.39 15.80 4.63
CA TRP A 43 -12.12 15.03 3.63
C TRP A 43 -12.92 15.91 2.66
N LEU A 44 -13.25 17.12 3.06
CA LEU A 44 -13.98 18.11 2.25
C LEU A 44 -13.07 18.97 1.37
N LYS A 45 -11.77 18.73 1.39
CA LYS A 45 -10.79 19.47 0.58
C LYS A 45 -10.59 18.82 -0.80
N PRO A 46 -10.15 19.61 -1.79
CA PRO A 46 -9.64 19.03 -3.03
C PRO A 46 -8.41 18.14 -2.76
N TYR A 47 -8.29 17.04 -3.48
CA TYR A 47 -7.13 16.14 -3.35
C TYR A 47 -5.79 16.87 -3.54
N ALA A 48 -5.75 17.85 -4.44
CA ALA A 48 -4.53 18.60 -4.78
C ALA A 48 -3.87 19.28 -3.58
N VAL A 49 -4.67 19.75 -2.59
CA VAL A 49 -4.15 20.48 -1.41
C VAL A 49 -3.83 19.58 -0.22
N LEU A 50 -4.03 18.29 -0.35
CA LEU A 50 -3.68 17.33 0.69
C LEU A 50 -2.17 17.13 0.77
N SER A 51 -1.67 16.85 1.97
CA SER A 51 -0.29 16.39 2.18
C SER A 51 -0.05 15.03 1.52
N ASN A 52 1.21 14.67 1.27
CA ASN A 52 1.56 13.37 0.66
C ASN A 52 1.03 12.19 1.48
N GLY A 53 1.08 12.28 2.81
CA GLY A 53 0.52 11.25 3.68
C GLY A 53 -1.01 11.15 3.63
N GLU A 54 -1.72 12.26 3.45
CA GLU A 54 -3.17 12.27 3.24
C GLU A 54 -3.52 11.72 1.86
N LYS A 55 -2.78 12.12 0.81
CA LYS A 55 -2.94 11.62 -0.56
C LYS A 55 -2.79 10.11 -0.61
N MET A 56 -1.70 9.58 -0.07
CA MET A 56 -1.49 8.12 0.00
C MET A 56 -2.66 7.41 0.67
N ARG A 57 -3.17 7.94 1.80
CA ARG A 57 -4.30 7.34 2.50
C ARG A 57 -5.60 7.41 1.68
N CYS A 58 -5.83 8.48 0.93
CA CYS A 58 -6.94 8.58 -0.01
C CYS A 58 -6.85 7.50 -1.09
N ASP A 59 -5.67 7.35 -1.70
CA ASP A 59 -5.44 6.37 -2.77
C ASP A 59 -5.65 4.95 -2.27
N LEU A 60 -5.14 4.62 -1.09
CA LEU A 60 -5.37 3.32 -0.45
C LEU A 60 -6.86 3.08 -0.16
N ALA A 61 -7.58 4.08 0.36
CA ALA A 61 -9.01 3.95 0.62
C ALA A 61 -9.81 3.74 -0.67
N ARG A 62 -9.48 4.47 -1.76
CA ARG A 62 -10.10 4.26 -3.06
C ARG A 62 -9.80 2.88 -3.64
N ALA A 63 -8.56 2.40 -3.52
CA ALA A 63 -8.19 1.06 -3.95
C ALA A 63 -9.02 -0.01 -3.21
N ILE A 64 -9.14 0.12 -1.89
CA ILE A 64 -9.93 -0.81 -1.07
C ILE A 64 -11.40 -0.85 -1.50
N LEU A 65 -12.00 0.30 -1.80
CA LEU A 65 -13.41 0.43 -2.17
C LEU A 65 -13.69 0.23 -3.66
N SER A 66 -12.66 0.23 -4.50
CA SER A 66 -12.80 0.01 -5.94
C SER A 66 -13.23 -1.43 -6.24
N GLU A 67 -13.98 -1.63 -7.31
CA GLU A 67 -14.31 -2.95 -7.85
C GLU A 67 -13.16 -3.60 -8.65
N LYS A 68 -12.09 -2.85 -8.92
CA LYS A 68 -10.92 -3.38 -9.62
C LYS A 68 -10.21 -4.46 -8.80
N GLU A 69 -9.63 -5.41 -9.49
CA GLU A 69 -9.00 -6.57 -8.86
C GLU A 69 -7.50 -6.40 -8.65
N LEU A 70 -6.83 -5.59 -9.47
CA LEU A 70 -5.38 -5.39 -9.41
C LEU A 70 -5.04 -3.92 -9.20
N PHE A 71 -4.22 -3.66 -8.20
CA PHE A 71 -3.67 -2.35 -7.88
C PHE A 71 -2.15 -2.40 -7.86
N VAL A 72 -1.53 -1.39 -8.47
CA VAL A 72 -0.07 -1.21 -8.44
C VAL A 72 0.24 0.16 -7.86
N PHE A 73 1.10 0.18 -6.87
CA PHE A 73 1.59 1.41 -6.27
C PHE A 73 3.11 1.47 -6.46
N ASP A 74 3.53 2.38 -7.34
CA ASP A 74 4.94 2.69 -7.50
C ASP A 74 5.42 3.63 -6.38
N GLU A 75 6.68 3.51 -6.01
CA GLU A 75 7.28 4.23 -4.87
C GLU A 75 6.46 4.13 -3.57
N PHE A 76 5.84 2.97 -3.34
CA PHE A 76 4.98 2.75 -2.18
C PHE A 76 5.68 3.13 -0.88
N THR A 77 5.10 4.07 -0.15
CA THR A 77 5.61 4.64 1.12
C THR A 77 6.86 5.51 1.02
N SER A 78 7.34 5.85 -0.17
CA SER A 78 8.61 6.60 -0.34
C SER A 78 8.56 8.03 0.21
N VAL A 79 7.39 8.66 0.12
CA VAL A 79 7.20 10.10 0.43
C VAL A 79 6.41 10.35 1.72
N VAL A 80 6.23 9.33 2.57
CA VAL A 80 5.42 9.43 3.78
C VAL A 80 6.19 9.05 5.03
N ASP A 81 5.75 9.56 6.18
CA ASP A 81 6.25 9.16 7.49
C ASP A 81 6.07 7.65 7.74
N ARG A 82 6.99 7.05 8.49
CA ARG A 82 7.01 5.60 8.73
C ARG A 82 5.78 5.10 9.53
N ASN A 83 5.17 5.93 10.37
CA ASN A 83 3.93 5.57 11.06
C ASN A 83 2.75 5.56 10.09
N VAL A 84 2.68 6.56 9.19
CA VAL A 84 1.69 6.60 8.10
C VAL A 84 1.85 5.39 7.18
N ALA A 85 3.08 5.08 6.77
CA ALA A 85 3.42 3.92 5.97
C ALA A 85 2.96 2.62 6.62
N LYS A 86 3.23 2.43 7.92
CA LYS A 86 2.84 1.25 8.68
C LYS A 86 1.33 1.08 8.74
N ILE A 87 0.60 2.14 9.11
CA ILE A 87 -0.87 2.08 9.22
C ILE A 87 -1.49 1.76 7.87
N GLY A 88 -1.06 2.45 6.80
CA GLY A 88 -1.54 2.21 5.45
C GLY A 88 -1.25 0.80 4.95
N SER A 89 -0.04 0.30 5.19
CA SER A 89 0.36 -1.06 4.80
C SER A 89 -0.48 -2.13 5.52
N LEU A 90 -0.68 -2.01 6.82
CA LEU A 90 -1.50 -2.93 7.61
C LEU A 90 -2.98 -2.89 7.17
N ALA A 91 -3.52 -1.71 6.87
CA ALA A 91 -4.89 -1.57 6.37
C ALA A 91 -5.05 -2.24 5.00
N MET A 92 -4.11 -2.04 4.08
CA MET A 92 -4.12 -2.67 2.76
C MET A 92 -3.98 -4.19 2.89
N GLN A 93 -3.03 -4.68 3.67
CA GLN A 93 -2.85 -6.12 3.93
C GLN A 93 -4.16 -6.76 4.42
N LYS A 94 -4.81 -6.15 5.41
CA LYS A 94 -6.08 -6.63 5.93
C LYS A 94 -7.18 -6.63 4.87
N ALA A 95 -7.32 -5.56 4.10
CA ALA A 95 -8.34 -5.45 3.06
C ALA A 95 -8.15 -6.50 1.97
N ILE A 96 -6.93 -6.72 1.49
CA ILE A 96 -6.61 -7.74 0.48
C ILE A 96 -6.94 -9.14 1.02
N ARG A 97 -6.49 -9.47 2.25
CA ARG A 97 -6.76 -10.78 2.86
C ARG A 97 -8.26 -11.04 3.12
N GLN A 98 -9.05 -9.99 3.32
CA GLN A 98 -10.50 -10.10 3.50
C GLN A 98 -11.30 -10.12 2.20
N SER A 99 -10.66 -9.89 1.06
CA SER A 99 -11.33 -9.85 -0.26
C SER A 99 -11.55 -11.23 -0.88
N ASP A 100 -11.34 -12.33 -0.16
CA ASP A 100 -11.47 -13.72 -0.65
C ASP A 100 -10.64 -13.98 -1.92
N ASN A 101 -9.42 -13.43 -1.97
CA ASN A 101 -8.48 -13.49 -3.10
C ASN A 101 -8.99 -12.82 -4.40
N LYS A 102 -10.00 -11.98 -4.31
CA LYS A 102 -10.48 -11.20 -5.47
C LYS A 102 -9.60 -10.01 -5.80
N LYS A 103 -8.82 -9.51 -4.83
CA LYS A 103 -7.96 -8.35 -4.99
C LYS A 103 -6.50 -8.73 -4.90
N GLN A 104 -5.70 -8.11 -5.77
CA GLN A 104 -4.26 -8.24 -5.81
C GLN A 104 -3.62 -6.87 -5.64
N PHE A 105 -2.50 -6.82 -4.94
CA PHE A 105 -1.79 -5.59 -4.66
C PHE A 105 -0.31 -5.76 -4.96
N ILE A 106 0.23 -4.88 -5.80
CA ILE A 106 1.66 -4.82 -6.11
C ILE A 106 2.21 -3.52 -5.52
N ALA A 107 3.13 -3.64 -4.60
CA ALA A 107 3.87 -2.51 -4.06
C ALA A 107 5.30 -2.52 -4.58
N VAL A 108 5.71 -1.46 -5.26
CA VAL A 108 7.11 -1.22 -5.62
C VAL A 108 7.68 -0.25 -4.58
N THR A 109 8.67 -0.70 -3.80
CA THR A 109 9.20 0.09 -2.68
C THR A 109 10.69 -0.14 -2.47
N CYS A 110 11.38 0.87 -1.97
CA CYS A 110 12.77 0.77 -1.50
C CYS A 110 12.87 0.51 0.01
N HIS A 111 11.74 0.40 0.72
CA HIS A 111 11.68 0.26 2.17
C HIS A 111 11.39 -1.17 2.59
N PHE A 112 12.33 -1.84 3.23
CA PHE A 112 12.20 -3.24 3.63
C PHE A 112 11.25 -3.49 4.82
N ASP A 113 11.02 -2.49 5.68
CA ASP A 113 10.06 -2.59 6.79
C ASP A 113 8.61 -2.81 6.33
N VAL A 114 8.30 -2.39 5.11
CA VAL A 114 7.00 -2.62 4.45
C VAL A 114 6.70 -4.12 4.30
N ILE A 115 7.72 -4.96 4.14
CA ILE A 115 7.57 -6.41 4.02
C ILE A 115 6.92 -7.01 5.28
N GLU A 116 7.36 -6.55 6.46
CA GLU A 116 6.79 -7.00 7.74
C GLU A 116 5.31 -6.62 7.87
N TRP A 117 4.94 -5.43 7.38
CA TRP A 117 3.58 -4.92 7.53
C TRP A 117 2.62 -5.46 6.48
N LEU A 118 3.06 -5.60 5.24
CA LEU A 118 2.26 -6.14 4.14
C LEU A 118 2.14 -7.66 4.19
N GLN A 119 3.16 -8.36 4.72
CA GLN A 119 3.25 -9.82 4.72
C GLN A 119 2.93 -10.41 3.33
N PRO A 120 3.72 -10.05 2.30
CA PRO A 120 3.42 -10.40 0.92
C PRO A 120 3.51 -11.90 0.68
N ASP A 121 2.78 -12.41 -0.32
CA ASP A 121 2.93 -13.81 -0.77
C ASP A 121 4.22 -14.00 -1.57
N PHE A 122 4.68 -12.94 -2.27
CA PHE A 122 5.87 -12.95 -3.11
C PHE A 122 6.72 -11.71 -2.87
N ILE A 123 8.03 -11.87 -2.94
CA ILE A 123 8.98 -10.76 -2.94
C ILE A 123 9.93 -10.95 -4.10
N PHE A 124 10.03 -9.95 -4.96
CA PHE A 124 11.06 -9.86 -5.98
C PHE A 124 12.05 -8.75 -5.60
N ASN A 125 13.31 -9.12 -5.43
CA ASN A 125 14.37 -8.17 -5.10
C ASN A 125 15.18 -7.85 -6.37
N THR A 126 15.10 -6.60 -6.80
CA THR A 126 15.76 -6.15 -8.04
C THR A 126 17.27 -5.96 -7.91
N ASN A 127 17.85 -5.91 -6.69
CA ASN A 127 19.31 -5.75 -6.53
C ASN A 127 20.07 -7.02 -6.86
N ASP A 128 19.54 -8.16 -6.46
CA ASP A 128 20.13 -9.47 -6.67
C ASP A 128 19.29 -10.36 -7.60
N MET A 129 18.22 -9.79 -8.16
CA MET A 129 17.29 -10.46 -9.08
C MET A 129 16.72 -11.76 -8.50
N THR A 130 16.49 -11.78 -7.19
CA THR A 130 15.94 -12.94 -6.48
C THR A 130 14.44 -12.85 -6.33
N PHE A 131 13.79 -14.01 -6.45
CA PHE A 131 12.37 -14.18 -6.23
C PHE A 131 12.14 -15.10 -5.04
N SER A 132 11.36 -14.66 -4.07
CA SER A 132 11.05 -15.41 -2.86
C SER A 132 9.55 -15.57 -2.67
N LEU A 133 9.11 -16.78 -2.35
CA LEU A 133 7.75 -17.08 -1.92
C LEU A 133 7.68 -16.97 -0.39
N SER A 134 6.69 -16.26 0.13
CA SER A 134 6.41 -16.29 1.57
C SER A 134 5.67 -17.58 1.88
N SER A 135 6.31 -18.51 2.58
CA SER A 135 5.64 -19.74 3.05
C SER A 135 4.61 -19.37 4.10
N LYS A 136 3.33 -19.52 3.81
CA LYS A 136 2.19 -19.24 4.71
C LYS A 136 2.16 -20.07 6.00
N LYS A 137 3.18 -20.88 6.29
CA LYS A 137 3.26 -21.68 7.53
C LYS A 137 4.70 -21.80 8.04
N LYS A 138 4.94 -21.21 9.20
CA LYS A 138 5.96 -21.57 10.18
C LYS A 138 7.33 -20.88 10.21
N ASP A 139 7.70 -19.94 9.38
CA ASP A 139 8.97 -19.28 9.63
C ASP A 139 8.92 -17.74 9.52
N GLN A 140 8.33 -17.10 10.53
CA GLN A 140 8.61 -15.67 10.81
C GLN A 140 10.12 -15.41 10.91
N THR A 141 10.89 -16.44 11.23
CA THR A 141 12.34 -16.42 11.36
C THR A 141 13.04 -16.20 10.01
N SER A 142 12.54 -16.78 8.92
CA SER A 142 13.18 -16.66 7.59
C SER A 142 12.98 -15.27 6.96
N LEU A 143 11.77 -14.71 7.08
CA LEU A 143 11.49 -13.33 6.60
C LEU A 143 12.25 -12.30 7.44
N TYR A 144 12.31 -12.48 8.75
CA TYR A 144 13.06 -11.64 9.66
C TYR A 144 14.57 -11.70 9.38
N GLN A 145 15.10 -12.88 9.08
CA GLN A 145 16.50 -13.06 8.68
C GLN A 145 16.79 -12.40 7.32
N TYR A 146 15.87 -12.51 6.35
CA TYR A 146 15.99 -11.85 5.05
C TYR A 146 16.02 -10.33 5.20
N THR A 147 15.11 -9.74 5.95
CA THR A 147 15.08 -8.29 6.22
C THR A 147 16.32 -7.82 6.95
N LYS A 148 16.79 -8.57 7.94
CA LYS A 148 18.00 -8.26 8.69
C LYS A 148 19.28 -8.36 7.82
N TYR A 149 19.32 -9.36 6.94
CA TYR A 149 20.44 -9.54 6.00
C TYR A 149 20.53 -8.39 5.00
N GLN A 150 19.41 -7.90 4.50
CA GLN A 150 19.38 -6.76 3.57
C GLN A 150 19.72 -5.43 4.27
N GLN A 151 19.28 -5.21 5.50
CA GLN A 151 19.66 -4.03 6.28
C GLN A 151 21.18 -3.94 6.52
N HIS A 152 21.88 -5.07 6.69
CA HIS A 152 23.34 -5.10 6.78
C HIS A 152 24.05 -4.85 5.47
N LYS A 153 23.48 -5.26 4.33
CA LYS A 153 24.04 -4.99 2.99
C LYS A 153 23.89 -3.52 2.57
N THR A 154 22.78 -2.88 2.92
CA THR A 154 22.49 -1.50 2.48
C THR A 154 23.24 -0.44 3.28
N SER A 155 23.79 -0.73 4.45
CA SER A 155 24.64 0.21 5.20
C SER A 155 25.98 0.55 4.50
N GLY A 156 26.33 -0.13 3.43
CA GLY A 156 27.56 0.08 2.64
C GLY A 156 27.40 0.62 1.22
N ASN A 157 26.17 0.72 0.69
CA ASN A 157 25.96 1.19 -0.68
C ASN A 157 24.59 1.86 -0.84
N ILE A 158 24.57 3.19 -1.00
CA ILE A 158 23.37 3.98 -1.32
C ILE A 158 23.05 3.77 -2.81
N GLY A 159 22.70 2.56 -3.18
CA GLY A 159 22.20 2.20 -4.51
C GLY A 159 20.69 1.94 -4.41
N LYS A 160 19.92 2.45 -5.37
CA LYS A 160 18.46 2.29 -5.47
C LYS A 160 18.07 0.83 -5.26
N CYS A 161 17.57 0.53 -4.08
CA CYS A 161 17.01 -0.78 -3.77
C CYS A 161 15.52 -0.73 -4.12
N LEU A 162 15.11 -1.34 -5.22
CA LEU A 162 13.72 -1.52 -5.58
C LEU A 162 13.32 -2.95 -5.22
N ALA A 163 12.43 -3.11 -4.28
CA ALA A 163 11.78 -4.39 -3.99
C ALA A 163 10.34 -4.34 -4.51
N ASN A 164 9.98 -5.30 -5.36
CA ASN A 164 8.61 -5.49 -5.79
C ASN A 164 7.93 -6.47 -4.82
N ILE A 165 6.83 -6.04 -4.21
CA ILE A 165 6.07 -6.85 -3.26
C ILE A 165 4.70 -7.10 -3.86
N ILE A 166 4.33 -8.36 -4.00
CA ILE A 166 3.03 -8.79 -4.53
C ILE A 166 2.28 -9.52 -3.41
N ILE A 167 1.07 -9.08 -3.15
CA ILE A 167 0.17 -9.71 -2.18
C ILE A 167 -1.05 -10.27 -2.92
#